data_79ea4b45fbe11ac6efd56be76f0095ac
#
_entry.id   79ea4b45fbe11ac6efd56be76f0095ac
#
_cell.length_a   1.000
_cell.length_b   1.000
_cell.length_c   1.000
_cell.angle_alpha   90.00
_cell.angle_beta   90.00
_cell.angle_gamma   90.00
#
_symmetry.space_group_name_H-M   'P 1'
#
loop_
_entity.id
_entity.type
_entity.pdbx_description
1 polymer ?
#
loop_
_entity_poly.entity_id
_entity_poly.type
_entity_poly.pdbx_seq_one_letter_code
_entity_poly.pdbx_strand_id
1 'polypeptide(L)' 'MIRRRFTTQEAWEKIDDVQDVIVDLLGRYDGFSQNDISHLEKAWNELRQVMYALDQKVSK' A
#
# COMPACT_ATOMS: atom_id res chain seq x y z
N MET A 1 -5.76 -25.96 -8.81
CA MET A 1 -4.69 -24.95 -9.00
C MET A 1 -4.12 -24.51 -7.66
N ILE A 2 -2.82 -24.57 -7.54
CA ILE A 2 -2.15 -24.21 -6.29
C ILE A 2 -1.68 -22.76 -6.37
N ARG A 3 -2.09 -21.96 -5.39
CA ARG A 3 -1.63 -20.58 -5.29
C ARG A 3 -0.33 -20.54 -4.51
N ARG A 4 0.66 -19.88 -5.05
CA ARG A 4 1.89 -19.62 -4.35
C ARG A 4 1.63 -18.54 -3.29
N ARG A 5 2.10 -18.76 -2.10
CA ARG A 5 1.98 -17.76 -1.03
C ARG A 5 3.15 -16.80 -1.11
N PHE A 6 2.90 -15.54 -0.79
CA PHE A 6 3.95 -14.56 -0.73
C PHE A 6 4.78 -14.73 0.55
N THR A 7 6.07 -14.49 0.42
CA THR A 7 6.93 -14.34 1.59
C THR A 7 6.64 -12.98 2.24
N THR A 8 7.16 -12.78 3.45
CA THR A 8 7.03 -11.48 4.13
C THR A 8 7.64 -10.36 3.30
N GLN A 9 8.80 -10.62 2.70
CA GLN A 9 9.46 -9.63 1.84
C GLN A 9 8.61 -9.30 0.62
N GLU A 10 8.05 -10.31 -0.01
CA GLU A 10 7.20 -10.09 -1.19
C GLU A 10 5.93 -9.31 -0.82
N ALA A 11 5.33 -9.63 0.33
CA ALA A 11 4.15 -8.90 0.80
C ALA A 11 4.49 -7.42 1.02
N TRP A 12 5.63 -7.14 1.63
CA TRP A 12 6.10 -5.78 1.86
C TRP A 12 6.23 -5.02 0.52
N GLU A 13 6.88 -5.67 -0.46
CA GLU A 13 7.09 -5.06 -1.77
C GLU A 13 5.78 -4.80 -2.50
N LYS A 14 4.83 -5.72 -2.39
CA LYS A 14 3.52 -5.53 -3.04
C LYS A 14 2.76 -4.36 -2.44
N ILE A 15 2.82 -4.20 -1.12
CA ILE A 15 2.17 -3.08 -0.46
C ILE A 15 2.85 -1.77 -0.84
N ASP A 16 4.18 -1.77 -0.93
CA ASP A 16 4.92 -0.59 -1.37
C ASP A 16 4.49 -0.17 -2.77
N ASP A 17 4.33 -1.13 -3.68
CA ASP A 17 3.84 -0.85 -5.04
C ASP A 17 2.45 -0.21 -5.01
N VAL A 18 1.57 -0.71 -4.16
CA VAL A 18 0.21 -0.16 -4.04
C VAL A 18 0.28 1.29 -3.53
N GLN A 19 1.15 1.57 -2.58
CA GLN A 19 1.31 2.95 -2.09
C GLN A 19 1.78 3.89 -3.19
N ASP A 20 2.70 3.44 -4.04
CA ASP A 20 3.15 4.22 -5.18
C ASP A 20 2.01 4.51 -6.15
N VAL A 21 1.16 3.51 -6.39
CA VAL A 21 -0.02 3.69 -7.26
C VAL A 21 -0.96 4.74 -6.67
N ILE A 22 -1.19 4.72 -5.37
CA ILE A 22 -2.06 5.70 -4.71
C ILE A 22 -1.50 7.11 -4.89
N VAL A 23 -0.19 7.28 -4.67
CA VAL A 23 0.46 8.58 -4.83
C VAL A 23 0.34 9.06 -6.28
N ASP A 24 0.56 8.18 -7.24
CA ASP A 24 0.41 8.50 -8.66
C ASP A 24 -1.00 8.96 -8.99
N LEU A 25 -1.99 8.25 -8.48
CA LEU A 25 -3.39 8.60 -8.72
C LEU A 25 -3.71 9.98 -8.16
N LEU A 26 -3.26 10.26 -6.94
CA LEU A 26 -3.52 11.55 -6.31
C LEU A 26 -2.84 12.70 -7.06
N GLY A 27 -1.69 12.43 -7.67
CA GLY A 27 -0.93 13.46 -8.38
C GLY A 27 -1.30 13.64 -9.84
N ARG A 28 -1.90 12.62 -10.46
CA ARG A 28 -2.11 12.62 -11.91
C ARG A 28 -3.57 12.61 -12.36
N TYR A 29 -4.49 12.37 -11.46
CA TYR A 29 -5.90 12.31 -11.81
C TYR A 29 -6.65 13.43 -11.10
N ASP A 30 -7.36 14.22 -11.85
CA ASP A 30 -8.05 15.39 -11.31
C ASP A 30 -9.53 15.15 -11.02
N GLY A 31 -10.02 13.94 -11.30
CA GLY A 31 -11.44 13.64 -11.17
C GLY A 31 -11.90 13.21 -9.78
N PHE A 32 -11.00 13.13 -8.81
CA PHE A 32 -11.38 12.73 -7.45
C PHE A 32 -12.06 13.86 -6.70
N SER A 33 -13.13 13.54 -5.97
CA SER A 33 -13.73 14.47 -5.02
C SER A 33 -12.85 14.54 -3.77
N GLN A 34 -13.10 15.53 -2.91
CA GLN A 34 -12.39 15.63 -1.63
C GLN A 34 -12.61 14.38 -0.78
N ASN A 35 -13.82 13.82 -0.84
CA ASN A 35 -14.12 12.60 -0.11
C ASN A 35 -13.26 11.43 -0.61
N ASP A 36 -13.11 11.31 -1.93
CA ASP A 36 -12.27 10.26 -2.51
C ASP A 36 -10.82 10.43 -2.09
N ILE A 37 -10.32 11.64 -2.10
CA ILE A 37 -8.95 11.93 -1.70
C ILE A 37 -8.73 11.55 -0.25
N SER A 38 -9.68 11.88 0.63
CA SER A 38 -9.59 11.52 2.05
C SER A 38 -9.52 10.01 2.24
N HIS A 39 -10.32 9.26 1.49
CA HIS A 39 -10.29 7.80 1.58
C HIS A 39 -8.96 7.22 1.11
N LEU A 40 -8.41 7.76 0.02
CA LEU A 40 -7.14 7.28 -0.49
C LEU A 40 -5.99 7.60 0.46
N GLU A 41 -6.01 8.78 1.06
CA GLU A 41 -4.98 9.16 2.03
C GLU A 41 -5.04 8.27 3.28
N LYS A 42 -6.24 7.97 3.73
CA LYS A 42 -6.41 7.09 4.86
C LYS A 42 -5.91 5.68 4.55
N ALA A 43 -6.25 5.18 3.36
CA ALA A 43 -5.78 3.87 2.93
C ALA A 43 -4.25 3.82 2.87
N TRP A 44 -3.64 4.86 2.35
CA TRP A 44 -2.18 4.95 2.28
C TRP A 44 -1.55 4.87 3.68
N ASN A 45 -2.11 5.63 4.62
CA ASN A 45 -1.62 5.62 6.00
C ASN A 45 -1.78 4.26 6.66
N GLU A 46 -2.90 3.59 6.43
CA GLU A 46 -3.15 2.28 7.01
C GLU A 46 -2.23 1.22 6.43
N LEU A 47 -1.97 1.28 5.13
CA LEU A 47 -1.02 0.37 4.50
C LEU A 47 0.39 0.59 5.05
N ARG A 48 0.76 1.81 5.34
CA ARG A 48 2.06 2.11 5.93
C ARG A 48 2.23 1.45 7.29
N GLN A 49 1.15 1.40 8.08
CA GLN A 49 1.18 0.71 9.37
C GLN A 49 1.46 -0.78 9.19
N VAL A 50 0.84 -1.38 8.18
CA VAL A 50 1.09 -2.79 7.87
C VAL A 50 2.54 -2.99 7.45
N MET A 51 3.11 -2.08 6.68
CA MET A 51 4.51 -2.16 6.26
C MET A 51 5.46 -2.13 7.45
N TYR A 52 5.18 -1.29 8.45
CA TYR A 52 5.98 -1.27 9.66
C TYR A 52 5.96 -2.62 10.38
N ALA A 53 4.78 -3.23 10.48
CA ALA A 53 4.65 -4.52 11.12
C ALA A 53 5.42 -5.60 10.37
N LEU A 54 5.35 -5.57 9.03
CA LEU A 54 6.08 -6.53 8.21
C LEU A 54 7.59 -6.31 8.30
N ASP A 55 8.01 -5.05 8.35
CA ASP A 55 9.41 -4.71 8.46
C ASP A 55 10.04 -5.29 9.72
N GLN A 56 9.31 -5.26 10.82
CA GLN A 56 9.79 -5.84 12.07
C GLN A 56 9.95 -7.35 11.96
N LYS A 57 9.10 -8.02 11.18
CA LYS A 57 9.23 -9.45 10.94
C LYS A 57 10.46 -9.77 10.11
N VAL A 58 10.76 -8.93 9.13
CA VAL A 58 11.91 -9.14 8.25
C VAL A 58 13.21 -8.84 8.97
N SER A 59 13.20 -7.87 9.89
CA SER A 59 14.40 -7.43 10.59
C SER A 59 14.98 -8.45 11.56
N LYS A 60 14.30 -9.54 11.76
CA LYS A 60 14.83 -10.61 12.65
C LYS A 60 15.68 -11.64 11.88
#